data_fcb3d452ac3b04348c928f8aa8326ab3
#
_entry.id   fcb3d452ac3b04348c928f8aa8326ab3
#
_cell.length_a   1.000
_cell.length_b   1.000
_cell.length_c   1.000
_cell.angle_alpha   90.00
_cell.angle_beta   90.00
_cell.angle_gamma   90.00
#
_symmetry.space_group_name_H-M   'P 1'
#
loop_
_entity.id
_entity.type
_entity.pdbx_description
1 polymer ?
#
loop_
_entity_poly.entity_id
_entity_poly.type
_entity_poly.pdbx_seq_one_letter_code
_entity_poly.pdbx_strand_id
1 'polypeptide(L)' 'MVEKGAKVRILRKESYWYNDIGTVVVVDKKSANYPVLIRFVKVNYSGTNTANFKLEELEVA' A
#
# COMPACT_ATOMS: atom_id res chain seq x y z
N MET A 1 8.87 -9.49 3.86
CA MET A 1 7.46 -9.86 3.68
C MET A 1 6.57 -8.94 4.51
N VAL A 2 5.49 -8.44 3.94
CA VAL A 2 4.58 -7.56 4.67
C VAL A 2 3.45 -8.36 5.30
N GLU A 3 2.98 -7.89 6.45
CA GLU A 3 1.89 -8.50 7.18
C GLU A 3 0.84 -7.45 7.51
N LYS A 4 -0.37 -7.90 7.82
CA LYS A 4 -1.44 -7.02 8.26
C LYS A 4 -0.99 -6.21 9.48
N GLY A 5 -1.18 -4.91 9.42
CA GLY A 5 -0.76 -3.99 10.49
C GLY A 5 0.64 -3.43 10.32
N ALA A 6 1.42 -3.93 9.36
CA ALA A 6 2.76 -3.42 9.12
C ALA A 6 2.73 -2.03 8.49
N LYS A 7 3.75 -1.24 8.77
CA LYS A 7 3.93 0.06 8.10
C LYS A 7 4.84 -0.15 6.91
N VAL A 8 4.46 0.40 5.77
CA VAL A 8 5.23 0.25 4.55
C VAL A 8 5.33 1.59 3.82
N ARG A 9 6.43 1.74 3.09
CA ARG A 9 6.64 2.89 2.22
C ARG A 9 6.31 2.48 0.79
N ILE A 10 5.67 3.37 0.05
CA ILE A 10 5.28 3.10 -1.32
C ILE A 10 6.44 3.44 -2.25
N LEU A 11 6.85 2.46 -3.04
CA LEU A 11 7.96 2.62 -3.99
C LEU A 11 7.52 2.85 -5.42
N ARG A 12 6.21 2.88 -5.64
CA ARG A 12 5.66 3.09 -6.98
C ARG A 12 5.63 4.58 -7.32
N LYS A 13 6.48 5.00 -8.24
CA LYS A 13 6.63 6.40 -8.61
C LYS A 13 5.36 7.02 -9.20
N GLU A 14 4.52 6.21 -9.78
CA GLU A 14 3.27 6.66 -10.39
C GLU A 14 2.15 6.86 -9.37
N SER A 15 2.35 6.41 -8.14
CA SER A 15 1.35 6.52 -7.11
C SER A 15 1.31 7.92 -6.50
N TYR A 16 0.10 8.37 -6.18
CA TYR A 16 -0.09 9.60 -5.42
C TYR A 16 0.68 9.56 -4.09
N TRP A 17 0.81 8.37 -3.52
CA TRP A 17 1.46 8.17 -2.22
C TRP A 17 2.91 7.75 -2.32
N TYR A 18 3.55 8.00 -3.46
CA TYR A 18 4.96 7.67 -3.61
C TYR A 18 5.78 8.25 -2.45
N ASN A 19 6.59 7.42 -1.81
CA ASN A 19 7.39 7.76 -0.63
C ASN A 19 6.58 8.00 0.66
N ASP A 20 5.27 7.86 0.63
CA ASP A 20 4.46 7.97 1.83
C ASP A 20 4.38 6.63 2.55
N ILE A 21 4.13 6.70 3.85
CA ILE A 21 3.99 5.51 4.69
C ILE A 21 2.51 5.18 4.83
N GLY A 22 2.17 3.93 4.57
CA GLY A 22 0.82 3.43 4.78
C GLY A 22 0.81 2.25 5.70
N THR A 23 -0.38 1.82 6.10
CA THR A 23 -0.58 0.66 6.96
C THR A 23 -1.22 -0.46 6.15
N VAL A 24 -0.68 -1.66 6.25
CA VAL A 24 -1.25 -2.83 5.59
C VAL A 24 -2.54 -3.22 6.30
N VAL A 25 -3.65 -3.21 5.56
CA VAL A 25 -4.96 -3.54 6.09
C VAL A 25 -5.32 -4.99 5.77
N VAL A 26 -5.02 -5.42 4.54
CA VAL A 26 -5.34 -6.76 4.08
C VAL A 26 -4.17 -7.26 3.22
N VAL A 27 -3.82 -8.53 3.41
CA VAL A 27 -2.89 -9.22 2.53
C VAL A 27 -3.63 -10.42 1.96
N ASP A 28 -4.02 -10.35 0.70
CA ASP A 28 -4.76 -11.41 0.03
C ASP A 28 -3.80 -12.17 -0.90
N LYS A 29 -3.28 -13.27 -0.41
CA LYS A 29 -2.32 -14.08 -1.16
C LYS A 29 -2.92 -14.74 -2.39
N LYS A 30 -4.24 -14.77 -2.48
CA LYS A 30 -4.93 -15.36 -3.63
C LYS A 30 -5.12 -14.36 -4.75
N SER A 31 -4.99 -13.08 -4.47
CA SER A 31 -5.08 -12.05 -5.50
C SER A 31 -3.84 -12.10 -6.38
N ALA A 32 -4.05 -12.18 -7.68
CA ALA A 32 -2.95 -12.39 -8.61
C ALA A 32 -2.11 -11.14 -8.84
N ASN A 33 -2.73 -9.97 -8.86
CA ASN A 33 -2.04 -8.75 -9.30
C ASN A 33 -1.64 -7.83 -8.16
N TYR A 34 -2.58 -7.47 -7.31
CA TYR A 34 -2.34 -6.48 -6.25
C TYR A 34 -2.83 -7.02 -4.91
N PRO A 35 -2.07 -7.93 -4.29
CA PRO A 35 -2.54 -8.67 -3.12
C PRO A 35 -2.58 -7.86 -1.83
N VAL A 36 -1.94 -6.69 -1.79
CA VAL A 36 -1.81 -5.92 -0.55
C VAL A 36 -2.66 -4.67 -0.62
N LEU A 37 -3.58 -4.53 0.34
CA LEU A 37 -4.37 -3.31 0.48
C LEU A 37 -3.73 -2.44 1.56
N ILE A 38 -3.38 -1.22 1.18
CA ILE A 38 -2.71 -0.28 2.07
C ILE A 38 -3.64 0.89 2.36
N ARG A 39 -3.71 1.26 3.63
CA ARG A 39 -4.48 2.43 4.06
C ARG A 39 -3.53 3.56 4.44
N PHE A 40 -3.80 4.74 3.95
CA PHE A 40 -2.98 5.92 4.21
C PHE A 40 -3.70 6.89 5.12
N VAL A 41 -2.95 7.67 5.86
CA VAL A 41 -3.50 8.76 6.68
C VAL A 41 -3.97 9.89 5.78
N LYS A 42 -3.24 10.12 4.70
CA LYS A 42 -3.49 11.19 3.76
C LYS A 42 -4.42 10.71 2.64
N VAL A 43 -5.52 11.43 2.40
CA VAL A 43 -6.39 11.12 1.26
C VAL A 43 -5.82 11.72 -0.01
N ASN A 44 -6.07 11.06 -1.14
CA ASN A 44 -5.63 11.59 -2.42
C ASN A 44 -6.62 12.63 -2.96
N TYR A 45 -6.34 13.14 -4.15
CA TYR A 45 -7.18 14.16 -4.77
C TYR A 45 -8.60 13.66 -5.12
N SER A 46 -8.80 12.35 -5.13
CA SER A 46 -10.12 11.75 -5.36
C SER A 46 -10.87 11.46 -4.06
N GLY A 47 -10.28 11.79 -2.91
CA GLY A 47 -10.89 11.52 -1.62
C GLY A 47 -10.70 10.10 -1.13
N THR A 48 -9.83 9.33 -1.77
CA THR A 48 -9.54 7.94 -1.41
C THR A 48 -8.26 7.87 -0.60
N ASN A 49 -8.27 7.06 0.44
CA ASN A 49 -7.09 6.86 1.29
C ASN A 49 -6.63 5.41 1.33
N THR A 50 -7.11 4.58 0.43
CA THR A 50 -6.69 3.18 0.33
C THR A 50 -6.31 2.86 -1.10
N ALA A 51 -5.38 1.93 -1.27
CA ALA A 51 -4.97 1.47 -2.60
C ALA A 51 -4.36 0.08 -2.51
N ASN A 52 -4.42 -0.64 -3.61
CA ASN A 52 -3.84 -1.97 -3.71
C ASN A 52 -2.47 -1.88 -4.36
N PHE A 53 -1.52 -2.65 -3.84
CA PHE A 53 -0.15 -2.67 -4.35
C PHE A 53 0.37 -4.09 -4.40
N LYS A 54 1.42 -4.28 -5.20
CA LYS A 54 2.18 -5.52 -5.22
C LYS A 54 3.21 -5.48 -4.09
N LEU A 55 3.62 -6.65 -3.61
CA LEU A 55 4.63 -6.75 -2.56
C LEU A 55 5.93 -6.06 -2.95
N GLU A 56 6.33 -6.19 -4.21
CA GLU A 56 7.57 -5.59 -4.72
C GLU A 56 7.53 -4.07 -4.84
N GLU A 57 6.34 -3.48 -4.72
CA GLU A 57 6.18 -2.03 -4.74
C GLU A 57 6.20 -1.42 -3.34
N LEU A 58 6.45 -2.24 -2.33
CA LEU A 58 6.40 -1.83 -0.93
C LEU A 58 7.74 -2.08 -0.25
N GLU A 59 8.09 -1.18 0.66
CA GLU A 59 9.27 -1.32 1.50
C GLU A 59 8.82 -1.24 2.95
N VAL A 60 9.20 -2.20 3.76
CA VAL A 60 8.86 -2.20 5.18
C VAL A 60 9.56 -1.03 5.85
N ALA A 61 8.77 -0.20 6.50
CA ALA A 61 9.29 1.01 7.15
C ALA A 61 9.74 0.73 8.58
#